data_2231ceb59001f1aff5185c73ce096c20
#
_entry.id   2231ceb59001f1aff5185c73ce096c20
#
_cell.length_a   1.000
_cell.length_b   1.000
_cell.length_c   1.000
_cell.angle_alpha   90.00
_cell.angle_beta   90.00
_cell.angle_gamma   90.00
#
_symmetry.space_group_name_H-M   'P 1'
#
loop_
_entity.id
_entity.type
_entity.pdbx_description
1 polymer ?
#
loop_
_entity_poly.entity_id
_entity_poly.type
_entity_poly.pdbx_seq_one_letter_code
_entity_poly.pdbx_strand_id
1 'polypeptide(L)'
;MLSPDHQRLSRIRDYCDEIQKTINRYGKSFEIFDTDPDYQRSIAFSILQIGELGGHLSQEYRQETASQIQWGPIKAMRNLVVHGYGSVDRTTLWETAIIDIPVLKNFCEEELAQVMTQEETTGFSMEMK
;
A
#
# COMPACT_ATOMS: atom_id res chain seq x y z
N MET A 1 -10.61 -14.22 12.41
CA MET A 1 -10.39 -14.19 10.95
C MET A 1 -10.56 -12.77 10.43
N LEU A 2 -9.64 -12.30 9.59
CA LEU A 2 -9.74 -10.97 9.02
C LEU A 2 -10.88 -10.90 8.00
N SER A 3 -11.58 -9.76 7.94
CA SER A 3 -12.57 -9.49 6.89
C SER A 3 -11.88 -9.43 5.52
N PRO A 4 -12.65 -9.53 4.41
CA PRO A 4 -12.05 -9.35 3.08
C PRO A 4 -11.31 -8.02 2.93
N ASP A 5 -11.82 -6.92 3.48
CA ASP A 5 -11.15 -5.63 3.44
C ASP A 5 -9.82 -5.66 4.20
N HIS A 6 -9.80 -6.25 5.39
CA HIS A 6 -8.58 -6.35 6.19
C HIS A 6 -7.56 -7.32 5.58
N GLN A 7 -8.01 -8.36 4.88
CA GLN A 7 -7.13 -9.22 4.12
C GLN A 7 -6.45 -8.45 2.99
N ARG A 8 -7.19 -7.57 2.30
CA ARG A 8 -6.62 -6.70 1.27
C ARG A 8 -5.64 -5.70 1.86
N LEU A 9 -5.96 -5.12 3.02
CA LEU A 9 -5.03 -4.21 3.71
C LEU A 9 -3.72 -4.91 4.07
N SER A 10 -3.79 -6.16 4.52
CA SER A 10 -2.59 -6.94 4.83
C SER A 10 -1.70 -7.08 3.59
N ARG A 11 -2.30 -7.35 2.43
CA ARG A 11 -1.56 -7.45 1.17
C ARG A 11 -1.01 -6.10 0.72
N ILE A 12 -1.79 -5.02 0.89
CA ILE A 12 -1.31 -3.66 0.60
C ILE A 12 -0.08 -3.36 1.44
N ARG A 13 -0.13 -3.65 2.74
CA ARG A 13 1.01 -3.46 3.63
C ARG A 13 2.24 -4.22 3.16
N ASP A 14 2.05 -5.46 2.72
CA ASP A 14 3.16 -6.29 2.25
C ASP A 14 3.81 -5.67 1.00
N TYR A 15 3.01 -5.12 0.08
CA TYR A 15 3.56 -4.43 -1.09
C TYR A 15 4.24 -3.12 -0.73
N CYS A 16 3.74 -2.39 0.25
CA CYS A 16 4.43 -1.22 0.78
C CYS A 16 5.80 -1.60 1.34
N ASP A 17 5.86 -2.70 2.07
CA ASP A 17 7.11 -3.23 2.62
C ASP A 17 8.08 -3.63 1.51
N GLU A 18 7.58 -4.28 0.45
CA GLU A 18 8.39 -4.63 -0.71
C GLU A 18 9.00 -3.39 -1.38
N ILE A 19 8.22 -2.31 -1.49
CA ILE A 19 8.72 -1.05 -2.05
C ILE A 19 9.88 -0.52 -1.19
N GLN A 20 9.73 -0.53 0.12
CA GLN A 20 10.77 -0.03 1.02
C GLN A 20 12.03 -0.89 0.96
N LYS A 21 11.87 -2.21 0.86
CA LYS A 21 13.00 -3.13 0.68
C LYS A 21 13.71 -2.87 -0.64
N THR A 22 12.95 -2.63 -1.71
CA THR A 22 13.52 -2.32 -3.02
C THR A 22 14.32 -1.03 -2.98
N ILE A 23 13.77 0.02 -2.35
CA ILE A 23 14.49 1.30 -2.18
C ILE A 23 15.79 1.09 -1.40
N ASN A 24 15.76 0.32 -0.32
CA ASN A 24 16.96 0.04 0.47
C ASN A 24 18.00 -0.75 -0.33
N ARG A 25 17.55 -1.66 -1.18
CA ARG A 25 18.43 -2.50 -1.99
C ARG A 25 19.13 -1.72 -3.09
N TYR A 26 18.40 -0.86 -3.81
CA TYR A 26 18.95 -0.13 -4.96
C TYR A 26 19.51 1.23 -4.58
N GLY A 27 19.01 1.85 -3.54
CA GLY A 27 19.42 3.18 -3.08
C GLY A 27 18.30 4.22 -3.19
N LYS A 28 18.18 5.05 -2.18
CA LYS A 28 17.14 6.10 -2.12
C LYS A 28 17.63 7.33 -2.90
N SER A 29 17.70 7.21 -4.21
CA SER A 29 18.15 8.27 -5.11
C SER A 29 17.29 8.23 -6.37
N PHE A 30 16.71 9.38 -6.72
CA PHE A 30 15.94 9.49 -7.96
C PHE A 30 16.82 9.22 -9.17
N GLU A 31 18.07 9.67 -9.16
CA GLU A 31 19.00 9.45 -10.29
C GLU A 31 19.22 7.97 -10.54
N ILE A 32 19.40 7.17 -9.49
CA ILE A 32 19.55 5.72 -9.60
C ILE A 32 18.25 5.12 -10.16
N PHE A 33 17.12 5.51 -9.59
CA PHE A 33 15.81 5.02 -10.02
C PHE A 33 15.55 5.37 -11.49
N ASP A 34 15.84 6.58 -11.88
CA ASP A 34 15.55 7.11 -13.23
C ASP A 34 16.37 6.43 -14.33
N THR A 35 17.49 5.79 -13.97
CA THR A 35 18.38 5.15 -14.94
C THR A 35 18.41 3.62 -14.86
N ASP A 36 17.66 3.02 -13.91
CA ASP A 36 17.68 1.57 -13.71
C ASP A 36 16.31 0.96 -14.02
N PRO A 37 16.14 0.30 -15.19
CA PRO A 37 14.87 -0.31 -15.56
C PRO A 37 14.38 -1.39 -14.58
N ASP A 38 15.29 -2.14 -13.97
CA ASP A 38 14.89 -3.17 -13.00
C ASP A 38 14.30 -2.56 -11.74
N TYR A 39 14.90 -1.47 -11.26
CA TYR A 39 14.39 -0.72 -10.14
C TYR A 39 12.98 -0.17 -10.45
N GLN A 40 12.84 0.45 -11.63
CA GLN A 40 11.56 1.00 -12.09
C GLN A 40 10.48 -0.08 -12.14
N ARG A 41 10.78 -1.24 -12.71
CA ARG A 41 9.81 -2.34 -12.84
C ARG A 41 9.38 -2.89 -11.49
N SER A 42 10.32 -3.03 -10.56
CA SER A 42 10.00 -3.53 -9.22
C SER A 42 9.04 -2.59 -8.48
N ILE A 43 9.33 -1.30 -8.50
CA ILE A 43 8.46 -0.28 -7.86
C ILE A 43 7.10 -0.24 -8.57
N ALA A 44 7.09 -0.22 -9.91
CA ALA A 44 5.86 -0.15 -10.69
C ALA A 44 4.96 -1.36 -10.41
N PHE A 45 5.52 -2.57 -10.33
CA PHE A 45 4.73 -3.77 -10.04
C PHE A 45 4.01 -3.65 -8.70
N SER A 46 4.73 -3.26 -7.65
CA SER A 46 4.13 -3.13 -6.32
C SER A 46 3.06 -2.04 -6.28
N ILE A 47 3.30 -0.91 -6.92
CA ILE A 47 2.32 0.18 -6.99
C ILE A 47 1.07 -0.25 -7.75
N LEU A 48 1.22 -1.01 -8.84
CA LEU A 48 0.09 -1.56 -9.58
C LEU A 48 -0.77 -2.45 -8.66
N GLN A 49 -0.13 -3.33 -7.90
CA GLN A 49 -0.85 -4.23 -6.99
C GLN A 49 -1.59 -3.46 -5.89
N ILE A 50 -0.95 -2.43 -5.34
CA ILE A 50 -1.57 -1.58 -4.32
C ILE A 50 -2.82 -0.88 -4.88
N GLY A 51 -2.71 -0.36 -6.10
CA GLY A 51 -3.86 0.29 -6.77
C GLY A 51 -5.01 -0.67 -7.01
N GLU A 52 -4.71 -1.89 -7.47
CA GLU A 52 -5.73 -2.92 -7.69
C GLU A 52 -6.42 -3.32 -6.37
N LEU A 53 -5.64 -3.57 -5.33
CA LEU A 53 -6.18 -3.94 -4.02
C LEU A 53 -7.02 -2.81 -3.42
N GLY A 54 -6.54 -1.57 -3.50
CA GLY A 54 -7.28 -0.41 -3.02
C GLY A 54 -8.61 -0.23 -3.75
N GLY A 55 -8.63 -0.51 -5.04
CA GLY A 55 -9.84 -0.46 -5.85
C GLY A 55 -10.88 -1.53 -5.49
N HIS A 56 -10.45 -2.62 -4.88
CA HIS A 56 -11.34 -3.72 -4.47
C HIS A 56 -11.80 -3.63 -3.01
N LEU A 57 -11.34 -2.65 -2.24
CA LEU A 57 -11.88 -2.42 -0.91
C LEU A 57 -13.36 -2.04 -1.02
N SER A 58 -14.17 -2.45 -0.03
CA SER A 58 -15.59 -2.13 -0.04
C SER A 58 -15.80 -0.62 0.05
N GLN A 59 -16.88 -0.14 -0.56
CA GLN A 59 -17.25 1.27 -0.49
C GLN A 59 -17.48 1.70 0.95
N GLU A 60 -18.10 0.84 1.74
CA GLU A 60 -18.35 1.10 3.15
C GLU A 60 -17.04 1.35 3.91
N TYR A 61 -16.05 0.48 3.74
CA TYR A 61 -14.76 0.63 4.41
C TYR A 61 -14.03 1.90 3.96
N ARG A 62 -14.08 2.21 2.67
CA ARG A 62 -13.46 3.44 2.16
C ARG A 62 -14.11 4.68 2.75
N GLN A 63 -15.43 4.67 2.92
CA GLN A 63 -16.14 5.80 3.55
C GLN A 63 -15.79 5.92 5.02
N GLU A 64 -15.73 4.83 5.75
CA GLU A 64 -15.38 4.82 7.18
C GLU A 64 -13.98 5.37 7.44
N THR A 65 -13.06 5.16 6.52
CA THR A 65 -11.65 5.55 6.68
C THR A 65 -11.26 6.79 5.89
N ALA A 66 -12.23 7.45 5.25
CA ALA A 66 -11.96 8.59 4.37
C ALA A 66 -11.29 9.77 5.06
N SER A 67 -11.48 9.92 6.37
CA SER A 67 -10.83 10.99 7.14
C SER A 67 -9.34 10.70 7.40
N GLN A 68 -8.92 9.46 7.26
CA GLN A 68 -7.56 9.02 7.57
C GLN A 68 -6.73 8.80 6.33
N ILE A 69 -7.35 8.38 5.22
CA ILE A 69 -6.63 8.02 4.01
C ILE A 69 -7.47 8.41 2.78
N GLN A 70 -6.82 8.92 1.76
CA GLN A 70 -7.48 9.27 0.49
C GLN A 70 -7.39 8.09 -0.46
N TRP A 71 -8.49 7.36 -0.62
CA TRP A 71 -8.54 6.16 -1.45
C TRP A 71 -8.56 6.45 -2.95
N GLY A 72 -9.07 7.63 -3.36
CA GLY A 72 -9.09 8.01 -4.78
C GLY A 72 -7.69 8.00 -5.40
N PRO A 73 -6.72 8.73 -4.84
CA PRO A 73 -5.32 8.68 -5.32
C PRO A 73 -4.71 7.28 -5.28
N ILE A 74 -5.04 6.47 -4.29
CA ILE A 74 -4.52 5.09 -4.19
C ILE A 74 -5.04 4.24 -5.34
N LYS A 75 -6.35 4.31 -5.63
CA LYS A 75 -6.92 3.61 -6.79
C LYS A 75 -6.28 4.09 -8.10
N ALA A 76 -5.97 5.38 -8.18
CA ALA A 76 -5.36 5.97 -9.37
C ALA A 76 -3.91 5.52 -9.60
N MET A 77 -3.25 4.96 -8.58
CA MET A 77 -1.89 4.44 -8.73
C MET A 77 -1.78 3.40 -9.83
N ARG A 78 -2.83 2.62 -10.06
CA ARG A 78 -2.89 1.66 -11.16
C ARG A 78 -2.65 2.35 -12.50
N ASN A 79 -3.23 3.54 -12.70
CA ASN A 79 -3.13 4.27 -13.95
C ASN A 79 -1.72 4.77 -14.24
N LEU A 80 -0.92 5.04 -13.21
CA LEU A 80 0.48 5.43 -13.38
C LEU A 80 1.28 4.36 -14.11
N VAL A 81 0.93 3.10 -13.90
CA VAL A 81 1.64 1.95 -14.47
C VAL A 81 1.02 1.53 -15.79
N VAL A 82 -0.32 1.45 -15.86
CA VAL A 82 -1.05 0.96 -17.05
C VAL A 82 -0.79 1.84 -18.27
N HIS A 83 -0.72 3.16 -18.10
CA HIS A 83 -0.49 4.10 -19.21
C HIS A 83 0.99 4.32 -19.52
N GLY A 84 1.85 3.48 -18.94
CA GLY A 84 3.28 3.56 -19.13
C GLY A 84 3.93 4.60 -18.22
N TYR A 85 5.19 4.39 -17.93
CA TYR A 85 5.96 5.32 -17.12
C TYR A 85 7.11 5.88 -17.94
N GLY A 86 6.78 6.87 -18.82
CA GLY A 86 7.75 7.72 -19.47
C GLY A 86 8.42 8.64 -18.44
N SER A 87 9.31 9.53 -18.89
CA SER A 87 10.11 10.35 -17.96
C SER A 87 9.27 11.15 -16.96
N VAL A 88 8.10 11.67 -17.36
CA VAL A 88 7.21 12.43 -16.49
C VAL A 88 6.60 11.50 -15.43
N ASP A 89 6.19 10.31 -15.86
CA ASP A 89 5.55 9.34 -14.96
C ASP A 89 6.54 8.73 -13.99
N ARG A 90 7.83 8.63 -14.35
CA ARG A 90 8.85 8.13 -13.44
C ARG A 90 9.03 9.04 -12.23
N THR A 91 8.97 10.35 -12.42
CA THR A 91 9.01 11.30 -11.31
C THR A 91 7.84 11.09 -10.37
N THR A 92 6.63 10.98 -10.91
CA THR A 92 5.42 10.72 -10.11
C THR A 92 5.50 9.37 -9.39
N LEU A 93 5.97 8.35 -10.08
CA LEU A 93 6.14 7.01 -9.51
C LEU A 93 7.11 7.03 -8.31
N TRP A 94 8.23 7.74 -8.47
CA TRP A 94 9.21 7.89 -7.41
C TRP A 94 8.65 8.65 -6.21
N GLU A 95 7.98 9.78 -6.45
CA GLU A 95 7.37 10.56 -5.38
C GLU A 95 6.32 9.75 -4.62
N THR A 96 5.50 8.98 -5.33
CA THR A 96 4.55 8.07 -4.72
C THR A 96 5.26 7.08 -3.81
N ALA A 97 6.34 6.49 -4.28
CA ALA A 97 7.08 5.48 -3.52
C ALA A 97 7.72 6.04 -2.24
N ILE A 98 8.26 7.25 -2.27
CA ILE A 98 8.99 7.79 -1.12
C ILE A 98 8.13 8.65 -0.19
N ILE A 99 7.00 9.20 -0.67
CA ILE A 99 6.14 10.09 0.13
C ILE A 99 4.85 9.37 0.54
N ASP A 100 4.10 8.82 -0.41
CA ASP A 100 2.77 8.29 -0.13
C ASP A 100 2.80 6.89 0.48
N ILE A 101 3.73 6.05 0.04
CA ILE A 101 3.81 4.66 0.50
C ILE A 101 4.08 4.55 2.00
N PRO A 102 5.00 5.31 2.61
CA PRO A 102 5.19 5.24 4.06
C PRO A 102 3.92 5.59 4.85
N VAL A 103 3.16 6.58 4.40
CA VAL A 103 1.90 6.99 5.03
C VAL A 103 0.88 5.86 4.94
N LEU A 104 0.73 5.27 3.75
CA LEU A 104 -0.20 4.16 3.54
C LEU A 104 0.19 2.94 4.36
N LYS A 105 1.47 2.60 4.42
CA LYS A 105 1.96 1.48 5.23
C LYS A 105 1.59 1.66 6.71
N ASN A 106 1.83 2.86 7.24
CA ASN A 106 1.52 3.16 8.63
C ASN A 106 0.02 3.01 8.91
N PHE A 107 -0.82 3.51 8.01
CA PHE A 107 -2.28 3.35 8.12
C PHE A 107 -2.66 1.87 8.18
N CYS A 108 -2.13 1.06 7.27
CA CYS A 108 -2.43 -0.37 7.21
C CYS A 108 -2.00 -1.07 8.50
N GLU A 109 -0.82 -0.75 9.01
CA GLU A 109 -0.30 -1.37 10.24
C GLU A 109 -1.17 -1.03 11.45
N GLU A 110 -1.59 0.22 11.57
CA GLU A 110 -2.46 0.65 12.66
C GLU A 110 -3.82 -0.04 12.60
N GLU A 111 -4.43 -0.10 11.42
CA GLU A 111 -5.73 -0.75 11.24
C GLU A 111 -5.67 -2.25 11.54
N LEU A 112 -4.64 -2.92 11.06
CA LEU A 112 -4.46 -4.35 11.30
C LEU A 112 -4.18 -4.66 12.76
N ALA A 113 -3.41 -3.80 13.44
CA ALA A 113 -3.14 -3.95 14.87
C ALA A 113 -4.42 -3.86 15.69
N GLN A 114 -5.31 -2.92 15.37
CA GLN A 114 -6.58 -2.76 16.07
C GLN A 114 -7.48 -3.99 15.92
N VAL A 115 -7.57 -4.53 14.70
CA VAL A 115 -8.39 -5.71 14.42
C VAL A 115 -7.85 -6.93 15.15
N MET A 116 -6.56 -7.14 15.16
CA MET A 116 -5.93 -8.27 15.86
C MET A 116 -6.11 -8.15 17.37
N THR A 117 -6.01 -6.96 17.94
CA THR A 117 -6.25 -6.72 19.35
C THR A 117 -7.69 -7.06 19.72
N GLN A 118 -8.66 -6.69 18.89
CA GLN A 118 -10.07 -7.01 19.11
C GLN A 118 -10.33 -8.52 19.08
N GLU A 119 -9.72 -9.22 18.13
CA GLU A 119 -9.84 -10.67 18.02
C GLU A 119 -9.24 -11.38 19.25
N GLU A 120 -8.09 -10.93 19.72
CA GLU A 120 -7.46 -11.46 20.93
C GLU A 120 -8.34 -11.23 22.15
N THR A 121 -8.90 -10.04 22.31
CA THR A 121 -9.79 -9.72 23.43
C THR A 121 -11.03 -10.58 23.40
N THR A 122 -11.64 -10.74 22.23
CA THR A 122 -12.84 -11.58 22.06
C THR A 122 -12.52 -13.05 22.36
N GLY A 123 -11.40 -13.55 21.84
CA GLY A 123 -10.97 -14.93 22.10
C GLY A 123 -10.73 -15.19 23.58
N PHE A 124 -10.05 -14.26 24.25
CA PHE A 124 -9.78 -14.36 25.67
C PHE A 124 -11.08 -14.39 26.49
N SER A 125 -12.04 -13.51 26.16
CA SER A 125 -13.33 -13.47 26.83
C SER A 125 -14.10 -14.76 26.67
N MET A 126 -14.04 -15.38 25.49
CA MET A 126 -14.69 -16.66 25.23
C MET A 126 -14.07 -17.81 26.03
N GLU A 127 -12.76 -17.79 26.19
CA GLU A 127 -12.05 -18.83 26.97
C GLU A 127 -12.39 -18.78 28.46
N MET A 128 -12.73 -17.64 28.98
CA MET A 128 -13.06 -17.46 30.38
C MET A 128 -14.47 -17.91 30.74
N LYS A 129 -15.29 -18.23 29.76
CA LYS A 129 -16.61 -18.75 29.97
C LYS A 129 -16.61 -20.27 30.11
#